data_894734d0ac04245a6ce5eea68cafb4aa
#
_entry.id   894734d0ac04245a6ce5eea68cafb4aa
#
_cell.length_a   1.000
_cell.length_b   1.000
_cell.length_c   1.000
_cell.angle_alpha   90.00
_cell.angle_beta   90.00
_cell.angle_gamma   90.00
#
_symmetry.space_group_name_H-M   'P 1'
#
loop_
_entity.id
_entity.type
_entity.pdbx_description
1 polymer ?
#
loop_
_entity_poly.entity_id
_entity_poly.type
_entity_poly.pdbx_seq_one_letter_code
_entity_poly.pdbx_strand_id
1 'polypeptide(L)'
;MHVVIINGSPRVEKYSNTEKIIDAFAEGLAKAGATFERYTISSRKNWDMAREAYTQNTEIIFALPLYVENIPGLLLEFFETLPIKDNNTRVSFILQGGFAEASQLECGKKFLEKLPKYLNVSYGGTLIKGDNFGIRVVSKEDVLKITGPYQEMGKGFVENNGFKAEIVKKFSGPDYLPVPMRIMIQIMFKTIARKKFETVSKEWGAKVPIDYRPWQ
;
A
#
# COMPACT_ATOMS: atom_id res chain seq x y z
N MET A 1 -18.33 -5.29 -12.82
CA MET A 1 -17.95 -4.50 -11.63
C MET A 1 -17.17 -3.29 -12.11
N HIS A 2 -17.47 -2.09 -11.58
CA HIS A 2 -16.67 -0.88 -11.78
C HIS A 2 -16.02 -0.50 -10.45
N VAL A 3 -14.72 -0.21 -10.42
CA VAL A 3 -13.95 0.01 -9.20
C VAL A 3 -13.24 1.36 -9.27
N VAL A 4 -13.41 2.20 -8.25
CA VAL A 4 -12.60 3.42 -8.08
C VAL A 4 -11.42 3.12 -7.16
N ILE A 5 -10.20 3.35 -7.66
CA ILE A 5 -8.97 3.17 -6.87
C ILE A 5 -8.39 4.53 -6.53
N ILE A 6 -8.26 4.83 -5.25
CA ILE A 6 -7.67 6.08 -4.75
C ILE A 6 -6.31 5.79 -4.13
N ASN A 7 -5.26 6.32 -4.74
CA ASN A 7 -3.90 6.24 -4.20
C ASN A 7 -3.74 7.24 -3.04
N GLY A 8 -3.70 6.71 -1.82
CA GLY A 8 -3.49 7.44 -0.57
C GLY A 8 -2.03 7.69 -0.21
N SER A 9 -1.09 7.43 -1.13
CA SER A 9 0.32 7.75 -0.90
C SER A 9 0.55 9.27 -0.98
N PRO A 10 1.30 9.88 -0.04
CA PRO A 10 1.67 11.29 -0.13
C PRO A 10 2.77 11.55 -1.18
N ARG A 11 3.37 10.51 -1.74
CA ARG A 11 4.40 10.63 -2.77
C ARG A 11 3.77 10.88 -4.14
N VAL A 12 4.44 11.72 -4.93
CA VAL A 12 4.10 11.83 -6.36
C VAL A 12 4.20 10.47 -7.05
N GLU A 13 3.34 10.20 -8.00
CA GLU A 13 3.14 8.90 -8.66
C GLU A 13 4.45 8.24 -9.11
N LYS A 14 5.31 9.00 -9.81
CA LYS A 14 6.62 8.53 -10.30
C LYS A 14 7.48 7.83 -9.24
N TYR A 15 7.37 8.26 -7.96
CA TYR A 15 8.18 7.76 -6.85
C TYR A 15 7.38 6.91 -5.86
N SER A 16 6.11 6.66 -6.14
CA SER A 16 5.21 5.91 -5.26
C SER A 16 5.31 4.40 -5.51
N ASN A 17 5.68 3.64 -4.49
CA ASN A 17 5.57 2.18 -4.54
C ASN A 17 4.11 1.75 -4.62
N THR A 18 3.21 2.48 -3.93
CA THR A 18 1.78 2.24 -3.96
C THR A 18 1.22 2.34 -5.38
N GLU A 19 1.71 3.29 -6.19
CA GLU A 19 1.29 3.42 -7.59
C GLU A 19 1.62 2.17 -8.41
N LYS A 20 2.83 1.63 -8.27
CA LYS A 20 3.24 0.41 -8.96
C LYS A 20 2.44 -0.83 -8.52
N ILE A 21 2.01 -0.85 -7.26
CA ILE A 21 1.11 -1.87 -6.73
C ILE A 21 -0.28 -1.73 -7.35
N ILE A 22 -0.79 -0.49 -7.44
CA ILE A 22 -2.07 -0.19 -8.08
C ILE A 22 -2.04 -0.59 -9.55
N ASP A 23 -0.95 -0.32 -10.29
CA ASP A 23 -0.79 -0.73 -11.69
C ASP A 23 -1.03 -2.24 -11.84
N ALA A 24 -0.31 -3.05 -11.08
CA ALA A 24 -0.44 -4.50 -11.16
C ALA A 24 -1.83 -4.99 -10.71
N PHE A 25 -2.38 -4.42 -9.64
CA PHE A 25 -3.72 -4.79 -9.16
C PHE A 25 -4.82 -4.45 -10.19
N ALA A 26 -4.75 -3.26 -10.79
CA ALA A 26 -5.68 -2.80 -11.81
C ALA A 26 -5.62 -3.66 -13.08
N GLU A 27 -4.43 -4.11 -13.49
CA GLU A 27 -4.31 -5.10 -14.56
C GLU A 27 -5.05 -6.41 -14.23
N GLY A 28 -5.01 -6.84 -12.97
CA GLY A 28 -5.76 -7.99 -12.48
C GLY A 28 -7.27 -7.79 -12.57
N LEU A 29 -7.77 -6.61 -12.17
CA LEU A 29 -9.18 -6.22 -12.33
C LEU A 29 -9.61 -6.32 -13.80
N ALA A 30 -8.82 -5.73 -14.71
CA ALA A 30 -9.10 -5.73 -16.15
C ALA A 30 -9.13 -7.15 -16.74
N LYS A 31 -8.18 -8.01 -16.35
CA LYS A 31 -8.14 -9.43 -16.79
C LYS A 31 -9.38 -10.22 -16.36
N ALA A 32 -10.01 -9.82 -15.25
CA ALA A 32 -11.26 -10.41 -14.78
C ALA A 32 -12.52 -9.69 -15.32
N GLY A 33 -12.37 -8.79 -16.29
CA GLY A 33 -13.48 -8.11 -16.96
C GLY A 33 -14.09 -6.94 -16.16
N ALA A 34 -13.45 -6.46 -15.09
CA ALA A 34 -13.86 -5.26 -14.39
C ALA A 34 -13.32 -3.99 -15.10
N THR A 35 -14.06 -2.88 -14.96
CA THR A 35 -13.58 -1.55 -15.32
C THR A 35 -13.13 -0.81 -14.08
N PHE A 36 -12.23 0.17 -14.25
CA PHE A 36 -11.74 0.95 -13.10
C PHE A 36 -11.37 2.38 -13.49
N GLU A 37 -11.40 3.24 -12.49
CA GLU A 37 -10.83 4.59 -12.52
C GLU A 37 -9.79 4.74 -11.42
N ARG A 38 -8.84 5.64 -11.62
CA ARG A 38 -7.72 5.85 -10.68
C ARG A 38 -7.54 7.32 -10.35
N TYR A 39 -7.36 7.60 -9.08
CA TYR A 39 -7.13 8.93 -8.55
C TYR A 39 -5.97 8.93 -7.57
N THR A 40 -5.25 10.05 -7.46
CA THR A 40 -4.19 10.24 -6.47
C THR A 40 -4.45 11.46 -5.61
N ILE A 41 -4.19 11.35 -4.32
CA ILE A 41 -4.36 12.47 -3.37
C ILE A 41 -3.03 13.15 -3.00
N SER A 42 -1.92 12.76 -3.61
CA SER A 42 -0.59 13.36 -3.34
C SER A 42 -0.54 14.87 -3.58
N SER A 43 -1.46 15.41 -4.37
CA SER A 43 -1.69 16.84 -4.56
C SER A 43 -3.14 17.19 -4.23
N ARG A 44 -3.34 18.23 -3.38
CA ARG A 44 -4.69 18.70 -3.04
C ARG A 44 -5.50 19.18 -4.25
N LYS A 45 -4.84 19.55 -5.35
CA LYS A 45 -5.51 19.91 -6.62
C LYS A 45 -6.35 18.78 -7.21
N ASN A 46 -6.04 17.52 -6.86
CA ASN A 46 -6.74 16.34 -7.38
C ASN A 46 -7.88 15.88 -6.44
N TRP A 47 -8.04 16.50 -5.27
CA TRP A 47 -8.96 16.01 -4.25
C TRP A 47 -10.42 16.12 -4.66
N ASP A 48 -10.79 17.18 -5.39
CA ASP A 48 -12.17 17.36 -5.83
C ASP A 48 -12.62 16.24 -6.77
N MET A 49 -11.77 15.87 -7.74
CA MET A 49 -12.04 14.75 -8.64
C MET A 49 -12.12 13.41 -7.88
N ALA A 50 -11.20 13.18 -6.92
CA ALA A 50 -11.21 11.96 -6.13
C ALA A 50 -12.44 11.87 -5.21
N ARG A 51 -12.90 12.99 -4.63
CA ARG A 51 -14.14 13.06 -3.84
C ARG A 51 -15.38 12.84 -4.69
N GLU A 52 -15.41 13.44 -5.88
CA GLU A 52 -16.52 13.24 -6.83
C GLU A 52 -16.62 11.77 -7.21
N ALA A 53 -15.51 11.13 -7.60
CA ALA A 53 -15.47 9.71 -7.91
C ALA A 53 -15.90 8.85 -6.71
N TYR A 54 -15.45 9.16 -5.49
CA TYR A 54 -15.92 8.50 -4.27
C TYR A 54 -17.45 8.66 -4.12
N THR A 55 -17.97 9.86 -4.36
CA THR A 55 -19.40 10.15 -4.15
C THR A 55 -20.28 9.41 -5.14
N GLN A 56 -19.87 9.32 -6.40
CA GLN A 56 -20.65 8.76 -7.50
C GLN A 56 -20.59 7.23 -7.58
N ASN A 57 -19.60 6.58 -6.97
CA ASN A 57 -19.38 5.15 -7.11
C ASN A 57 -19.63 4.39 -5.82
N THR A 58 -19.88 3.09 -5.93
CA THR A 58 -20.21 2.19 -4.79
C THR A 58 -19.13 1.16 -4.47
N GLU A 59 -18.13 0.99 -5.32
CA GLU A 59 -17.00 0.08 -5.09
C GLU A 59 -15.70 0.87 -5.08
N ILE A 60 -15.15 1.11 -3.87
CA ILE A 60 -14.00 2.00 -3.65
C ILE A 60 -12.86 1.22 -3.03
N ILE A 61 -11.65 1.42 -3.55
CA ILE A 61 -10.42 0.88 -2.96
C ILE A 61 -9.47 2.03 -2.64
N PHE A 62 -9.06 2.15 -1.38
CA PHE A 62 -7.95 3.01 -0.99
C PHE A 62 -6.67 2.19 -0.89
N ALA A 63 -5.66 2.53 -1.70
CA ALA A 63 -4.34 1.92 -1.63
C ALA A 63 -3.37 2.87 -0.95
N LEU A 64 -2.68 2.42 0.11
CA LEU A 64 -1.87 3.30 0.95
C LEU A 64 -0.65 2.60 1.55
N PRO A 65 0.43 3.35 1.81
CA PRO A 65 1.55 2.85 2.61
C PRO A 65 1.26 3.02 4.10
N LEU A 66 1.87 2.18 4.94
CA LEU A 66 1.98 2.42 6.37
C LEU A 66 3.34 3.06 6.67
N TYR A 67 3.33 4.16 7.40
CA TYR A 67 4.53 4.87 7.84
C TYR A 67 4.62 4.87 9.36
N VAL A 68 5.62 4.16 9.90
CA VAL A 68 5.85 4.07 11.36
C VAL A 68 4.54 3.79 12.11
N GLU A 69 3.92 2.67 11.74
CA GLU A 69 2.66 2.15 12.34
C GLU A 69 1.41 3.02 12.15
N ASN A 70 1.49 4.08 11.33
CA ASN A 70 0.33 4.94 11.06
C ASN A 70 0.10 5.13 9.56
N ILE A 71 -1.14 5.46 9.20
CA ILE A 71 -1.48 5.83 7.83
C ILE A 71 -1.03 7.27 7.56
N PRO A 72 -0.78 7.66 6.28
CA PRO A 72 -0.33 9.01 5.97
C PRO A 72 -1.28 10.09 6.45
N GLY A 73 -0.76 11.13 7.12
CA GLY A 73 -1.57 12.26 7.60
C GLY A 73 -2.35 12.97 6.47
N LEU A 74 -1.77 13.06 5.27
CA LEU A 74 -2.47 13.60 4.09
C LEU A 74 -3.72 12.78 3.73
N LEU A 75 -3.68 11.45 3.91
CA LEU A 75 -4.84 10.60 3.67
C LEU A 75 -5.89 10.76 4.79
N LEU A 76 -5.46 10.93 6.04
CA LEU A 76 -6.39 11.24 7.13
C LEU A 76 -7.15 12.54 6.85
N GLU A 77 -6.43 13.59 6.47
CA GLU A 77 -7.02 14.86 6.08
C GLU A 77 -7.99 14.71 4.91
N PHE A 78 -7.65 13.87 3.91
CA PHE A 78 -8.55 13.59 2.81
C PHE A 78 -9.82 12.87 3.28
N PHE A 79 -9.72 11.88 4.16
CA PHE A 79 -10.88 11.18 4.71
C PHE A 79 -11.85 12.12 5.44
N GLU A 80 -11.34 13.13 6.14
CA GLU A 80 -12.18 14.15 6.82
C GLU A 80 -12.99 14.99 5.82
N THR A 81 -12.58 15.05 4.54
CA THR A 81 -13.30 15.77 3.49
C THR A 81 -14.36 14.93 2.77
N LEU A 82 -14.41 13.62 3.01
CA LEU A 82 -15.34 12.73 2.34
C LEU A 82 -16.75 12.88 2.90
N PRO A 83 -17.77 12.94 2.05
CA PRO A 83 -19.16 12.94 2.52
C PRO A 83 -19.55 11.57 3.09
N ILE A 84 -20.42 11.59 4.08
CA ILE A 84 -21.11 10.38 4.56
C ILE A 84 -22.00 9.86 3.43
N LYS A 85 -21.99 8.54 3.23
CA LYS A 85 -22.78 7.89 2.18
C LYS A 85 -24.11 7.37 2.77
N ASP A 86 -25.11 7.34 1.93
CA ASP A 86 -26.46 6.83 2.24
C ASP A 86 -26.85 5.60 1.38
N ASN A 87 -25.88 5.06 0.65
CA ASN A 87 -26.07 3.96 -0.28
C ASN A 87 -25.22 2.72 0.12
N ASN A 88 -25.37 1.64 -0.64
CA ASN A 88 -24.63 0.39 -0.44
C ASN A 88 -23.16 0.46 -0.88
N THR A 89 -22.47 1.58 -0.61
CA THR A 89 -21.04 1.71 -0.93
C THR A 89 -20.22 0.76 -0.08
N ARG A 90 -19.28 0.09 -0.73
CA ARG A 90 -18.26 -0.74 -0.11
C ARG A 90 -16.88 -0.11 -0.26
N VAL A 91 -16.16 -0.01 0.85
CA VAL A 91 -14.78 0.48 0.87
C VAL A 91 -13.85 -0.63 1.27
N SER A 92 -12.87 -0.90 0.41
CA SER A 92 -11.79 -1.87 0.61
C SER A 92 -10.44 -1.15 0.66
N PHE A 93 -9.41 -1.81 1.20
CA PHE A 93 -8.10 -1.20 1.35
C PHE A 93 -6.99 -2.11 0.84
N ILE A 94 -5.93 -1.51 0.28
CA ILE A 94 -4.64 -2.14 0.03
C ILE A 94 -3.62 -1.43 0.90
N LEU A 95 -3.19 -2.07 1.98
CA LEU A 95 -2.22 -1.54 2.93
C LEU A 95 -0.86 -2.21 2.71
N GLN A 96 0.15 -1.41 2.40
CA GLN A 96 1.48 -1.92 2.14
C GLN A 96 2.53 -1.31 3.09
N GLY A 97 3.57 -2.09 3.39
CA GLY A 97 4.70 -1.67 4.22
C GLY A 97 6.05 -2.13 3.71
N GLY A 98 7.12 -1.57 4.27
CA GLY A 98 8.48 -1.90 3.90
C GLY A 98 9.03 -3.16 4.56
N PHE A 99 8.56 -3.49 5.76
CA PHE A 99 9.01 -4.66 6.51
C PHE A 99 8.26 -5.92 6.07
N ALA A 100 8.92 -7.09 6.16
CA ALA A 100 8.37 -8.35 5.67
C ALA A 100 7.30 -8.96 6.58
N GLU A 101 7.27 -8.60 7.86
CA GLU A 101 6.35 -9.18 8.85
C GLU A 101 4.97 -8.51 8.76
N ALA A 102 3.93 -9.31 8.60
CA ALA A 102 2.55 -8.83 8.51
C ALA A 102 2.07 -8.15 9.80
N SER A 103 2.60 -8.56 10.96
CA SER A 103 2.34 -7.94 12.26
C SER A 103 2.63 -6.44 12.31
N GLN A 104 3.58 -5.96 11.50
CA GLN A 104 3.92 -4.53 11.39
C GLN A 104 2.77 -3.69 10.76
N LEU A 105 1.83 -4.34 10.08
CA LEU A 105 0.70 -3.67 9.42
C LEU A 105 -0.61 -3.75 10.24
N GLU A 106 -0.62 -4.49 11.35
CA GLU A 106 -1.86 -4.77 12.11
C GLU A 106 -2.50 -3.52 12.72
N CYS A 107 -1.70 -2.53 13.20
CA CYS A 107 -2.28 -1.31 13.76
C CYS A 107 -3.03 -0.50 12.68
N GLY A 108 -2.42 -0.33 11.51
CA GLY A 108 -3.05 0.32 10.36
C GLY A 108 -4.29 -0.43 9.87
N LYS A 109 -4.21 -1.76 9.78
CA LYS A 109 -5.36 -2.60 9.40
C LYS A 109 -6.53 -2.42 10.37
N LYS A 110 -6.31 -2.48 11.69
CA LYS A 110 -7.34 -2.28 12.71
C LYS A 110 -7.98 -0.88 12.64
N PHE A 111 -7.20 0.14 12.30
CA PHE A 111 -7.73 1.47 12.05
C PHE A 111 -8.66 1.47 10.82
N LEU A 112 -8.20 0.91 9.70
CA LEU A 112 -8.96 0.85 8.44
C LEU A 112 -10.24 0.01 8.54
N GLU A 113 -10.29 -1.00 9.40
CA GLU A 113 -11.50 -1.77 9.70
C GLU A 113 -12.60 -0.94 10.37
N LYS A 114 -12.22 0.11 11.11
CA LYS A 114 -13.16 0.98 11.81
C LYS A 114 -13.61 2.18 10.98
N LEU A 115 -12.75 2.66 10.08
CA LEU A 115 -12.99 3.87 9.29
C LEU A 115 -14.31 3.85 8.50
N PRO A 116 -14.73 2.74 7.84
CA PRO A 116 -15.95 2.69 7.06
C PRO A 116 -17.21 3.07 7.85
N LYS A 117 -17.23 2.80 9.17
CA LYS A 117 -18.36 3.16 10.04
C LYS A 117 -18.58 4.67 10.11
N TYR A 118 -17.52 5.47 10.10
CA TYR A 118 -17.61 6.94 10.13
C TYR A 118 -18.10 7.53 8.81
N LEU A 119 -17.94 6.80 7.72
CA LEU A 119 -18.38 7.19 6.37
C LEU A 119 -19.74 6.58 6.02
N ASN A 120 -20.35 5.79 6.92
CA ASN A 120 -21.58 5.04 6.71
C ASN A 120 -21.51 4.13 5.48
N VAL A 121 -20.39 3.40 5.32
CA VAL A 121 -20.17 2.47 4.22
C VAL A 121 -19.79 1.08 4.73
N SER A 122 -19.95 0.06 3.89
CA SER A 122 -19.56 -1.31 4.20
C SER A 122 -18.04 -1.48 4.13
N TYR A 123 -17.47 -2.26 5.04
CA TYR A 123 -16.07 -2.68 4.97
C TYR A 123 -15.91 -3.87 4.03
N GLY A 124 -15.13 -3.71 2.96
CA GLY A 124 -14.86 -4.73 1.93
C GLY A 124 -13.57 -5.54 2.15
N GLY A 125 -12.89 -5.32 3.28
CA GLY A 125 -11.64 -5.99 3.61
C GLY A 125 -10.40 -5.14 3.38
N THR A 126 -9.28 -5.56 3.97
CA THR A 126 -7.96 -4.94 3.79
C THR A 126 -6.95 -5.98 3.31
N LEU A 127 -6.45 -5.80 2.10
CA LEU A 127 -5.30 -6.53 1.58
C LEU A 127 -4.04 -5.95 2.22
N ILE A 128 -3.32 -6.74 3.00
CA ILE A 128 -2.06 -6.31 3.63
C ILE A 128 -0.86 -7.03 3.00
N LYS A 129 0.23 -6.31 2.77
CA LYS A 129 1.49 -6.89 2.31
C LYS A 129 2.67 -6.05 2.76
N GLY A 130 3.62 -6.71 3.43
CA GLY A 130 4.94 -6.17 3.72
C GLY A 130 5.93 -6.39 2.58
N ASP A 131 7.20 -6.18 2.86
CA ASP A 131 8.35 -6.42 1.97
C ASP A 131 8.33 -5.61 0.65
N ASN A 132 7.66 -4.46 0.64
CA ASN A 132 7.55 -3.61 -0.54
C ASN A 132 8.65 -2.54 -0.64
N PHE A 133 9.60 -2.50 0.31
CA PHE A 133 10.74 -1.56 0.24
C PHE A 133 11.55 -1.77 -1.04
N GLY A 134 11.73 -3.03 -1.45
CA GLY A 134 12.48 -3.43 -2.63
C GLY A 134 12.00 -2.78 -3.93
N ILE A 135 10.70 -2.53 -4.10
CA ILE A 135 10.10 -1.93 -5.31
C ILE A 135 10.86 -0.66 -5.77
N ARG A 136 11.42 0.10 -4.83
CA ARG A 136 12.09 1.36 -5.11
C ARG A 136 13.55 1.21 -5.57
N VAL A 137 14.20 0.12 -5.18
CA VAL A 137 15.67 -0.02 -5.29
C VAL A 137 16.10 -1.16 -6.22
N VAL A 138 15.15 -1.89 -6.78
CA VAL A 138 15.43 -3.00 -7.71
C VAL A 138 15.22 -2.59 -9.16
N SER A 139 15.63 -3.48 -10.09
CA SER A 139 15.41 -3.30 -11.53
C SER A 139 13.92 -3.31 -11.89
N LYS A 140 13.57 -2.80 -13.07
CA LYS A 140 12.18 -2.84 -13.55
C LYS A 140 11.62 -4.27 -13.65
N GLU A 141 12.45 -5.23 -14.05
CA GLU A 141 12.06 -6.65 -14.13
C GLU A 141 11.76 -7.23 -12.75
N ASP A 142 12.56 -6.89 -11.74
CA ASP A 142 12.34 -7.33 -10.37
C ASP A 142 11.13 -6.64 -9.72
N VAL A 143 10.83 -5.40 -10.11
CA VAL A 143 9.57 -4.74 -9.71
C VAL A 143 8.38 -5.59 -10.14
N LEU A 144 8.35 -6.10 -11.38
CA LEU A 144 7.26 -6.95 -11.87
C LEU A 144 7.14 -8.25 -11.08
N LYS A 145 8.25 -8.84 -10.63
CA LYS A 145 8.22 -10.02 -9.74
C LYS A 145 7.59 -9.70 -8.38
N ILE A 146 7.91 -8.53 -7.80
CA ILE A 146 7.38 -8.11 -6.50
C ILE A 146 5.89 -7.74 -6.62
N THR A 147 5.50 -7.06 -7.68
CA THR A 147 4.13 -6.58 -7.87
C THR A 147 3.20 -7.60 -8.54
N GLY A 148 3.73 -8.59 -9.26
CA GLY A 148 2.96 -9.63 -9.93
C GLY A 148 1.90 -10.30 -9.05
N PRO A 149 2.18 -10.68 -7.79
CA PRO A 149 1.17 -11.23 -6.90
C PRO A 149 -0.03 -10.31 -6.66
N TYR A 150 0.12 -9.00 -6.77
CA TYR A 150 -1.01 -8.06 -6.65
C TYR A 150 -1.96 -8.14 -7.85
N GLN A 151 -1.45 -8.51 -9.04
CA GLN A 151 -2.30 -8.76 -10.20
C GLN A 151 -3.26 -9.94 -9.96
N GLU A 152 -2.77 -11.03 -9.37
CA GLU A 152 -3.62 -12.16 -8.99
C GLU A 152 -4.64 -11.76 -7.92
N MET A 153 -4.26 -10.85 -7.00
CA MET A 153 -5.21 -10.33 -6.01
C MET A 153 -6.29 -9.46 -6.66
N GLY A 154 -5.95 -8.66 -7.69
CA GLY A 154 -6.93 -7.87 -8.45
C GLY A 154 -7.93 -8.75 -9.19
N LYS A 155 -7.46 -9.81 -9.84
CA LYS A 155 -8.32 -10.83 -10.46
C LYS A 155 -9.22 -11.49 -9.43
N GLY A 156 -8.65 -11.98 -8.33
CA GLY A 156 -9.40 -12.63 -7.26
C GLY A 156 -10.41 -11.71 -6.57
N PHE A 157 -10.16 -10.40 -6.51
CA PHE A 157 -11.10 -9.42 -5.99
C PHE A 157 -12.42 -9.40 -6.78
N VAL A 158 -12.35 -9.45 -8.11
CA VAL A 158 -13.52 -9.49 -8.99
C VAL A 158 -14.23 -10.84 -8.87
N GLU A 159 -13.49 -11.95 -8.99
CA GLU A 159 -14.02 -13.31 -8.95
C GLU A 159 -14.71 -13.64 -7.62
N ASN A 160 -14.22 -13.10 -6.52
CA ASN A 160 -14.75 -13.34 -5.19
C ASN A 160 -15.67 -12.21 -4.67
N ASN A 161 -15.92 -11.20 -5.48
CA ASN A 161 -16.68 -10.02 -5.10
C ASN A 161 -16.13 -9.36 -3.80
N GLY A 162 -14.80 -9.13 -3.75
CA GLY A 162 -14.11 -8.52 -2.61
C GLY A 162 -12.92 -9.32 -2.09
N PHE A 163 -12.30 -8.86 -1.01
CA PHE A 163 -11.17 -9.55 -0.38
C PHE A 163 -11.66 -10.64 0.59
N LYS A 164 -11.38 -11.92 0.27
CA LYS A 164 -11.61 -13.03 1.20
C LYS A 164 -10.49 -13.11 2.23
N ALA A 165 -10.84 -13.20 3.50
CA ALA A 165 -9.90 -13.21 4.62
C ALA A 165 -8.80 -14.29 4.49
N GLU A 166 -9.16 -15.49 4.05
CA GLU A 166 -8.21 -16.61 3.86
C GLU A 166 -7.18 -16.31 2.77
N ILE A 167 -7.60 -15.70 1.66
CA ILE A 167 -6.74 -15.33 0.54
C ILE A 167 -5.80 -14.20 0.99
N VAL A 168 -6.35 -13.18 1.67
CA VAL A 168 -5.57 -12.07 2.25
C VAL A 168 -4.50 -12.61 3.21
N LYS A 169 -4.86 -13.51 4.13
CA LYS A 169 -3.92 -14.10 5.08
C LYS A 169 -2.79 -14.83 4.40
N LYS A 170 -3.08 -15.62 3.35
CA LYS A 170 -2.05 -16.30 2.57
C LYS A 170 -1.15 -15.31 1.82
N PHE A 171 -1.71 -14.25 1.29
CA PHE A 171 -0.98 -13.21 0.55
C PHE A 171 -0.10 -12.35 1.46
N SER A 172 -0.55 -12.02 2.67
CA SER A 172 0.16 -11.13 3.60
C SER A 172 1.55 -11.65 4.01
N GLY A 173 1.76 -12.96 3.97
CA GLY A 173 2.98 -13.60 4.44
C GLY A 173 2.95 -13.89 5.95
N PRO A 174 4.11 -14.20 6.56
CA PRO A 174 4.18 -14.57 7.96
C PRO A 174 3.92 -13.38 8.88
N ASP A 175 3.24 -13.61 9.99
CA ASP A 175 3.06 -12.59 11.03
C ASP A 175 4.41 -12.17 11.62
N TYR A 176 5.29 -13.14 11.86
CA TYR A 176 6.67 -12.95 12.33
C TYR A 176 7.63 -13.83 11.54
N LEU A 177 8.79 -13.28 11.22
CA LEU A 177 9.83 -14.05 10.57
C LEU A 177 10.43 -15.09 11.53
N PRO A 178 10.71 -16.33 11.06
CA PRO A 178 11.41 -17.33 11.85
C PRO A 178 12.76 -16.83 12.38
N VAL A 179 13.15 -17.26 13.56
CA VAL A 179 14.40 -16.81 14.23
C VAL A 179 15.63 -16.94 13.31
N PRO A 180 15.86 -18.06 12.60
CA PRO A 180 17.01 -18.18 11.69
C PRO A 180 17.02 -17.10 10.60
N MET A 181 15.85 -16.77 10.04
CA MET A 181 15.72 -15.74 9.01
C MET A 181 16.01 -14.35 9.57
N ARG A 182 15.56 -14.04 10.79
CA ARG A 182 15.90 -12.77 11.48
C ARG A 182 17.40 -12.61 11.68
N ILE A 183 18.09 -13.67 12.11
CA ILE A 183 19.55 -13.67 12.26
C ILE A 183 20.24 -13.44 10.92
N MET A 184 19.81 -14.16 9.88
CA MET A 184 20.35 -13.98 8.51
C MET A 184 20.18 -12.54 8.01
N ILE A 185 19.00 -11.96 8.19
CA ILE A 185 18.70 -10.58 7.83
C ILE A 185 19.59 -9.60 8.60
N GLN A 186 19.78 -9.80 9.91
CA GLN A 186 20.68 -8.96 10.72
C GLN A 186 22.12 -8.99 10.21
N ILE A 187 22.63 -10.17 9.85
CA ILE A 187 23.98 -10.32 9.27
C ILE A 187 24.05 -9.59 7.93
N MET A 188 23.05 -9.79 7.07
CA MET A 188 22.98 -9.14 5.76
C MET A 188 22.95 -7.61 5.90
N PHE A 189 22.18 -7.05 6.84
CA PHE A 189 22.12 -5.60 7.07
C PHE A 189 23.42 -5.04 7.62
N LYS A 190 24.15 -5.80 8.43
CA LYS A 190 25.48 -5.38 8.96
C LYS A 190 26.59 -5.47 7.92
N THR A 191 26.40 -6.19 6.82
CA THR A 191 27.42 -6.46 5.82
C THR A 191 27.05 -5.89 4.45
N ILE A 192 26.42 -6.70 3.61
CA ILE A 192 26.13 -6.38 2.20
C ILE A 192 25.19 -5.18 2.06
N ALA A 193 24.10 -5.18 2.80
CA ALA A 193 23.11 -4.12 2.72
C ALA A 193 23.69 -2.78 3.21
N ARG A 194 24.52 -2.80 4.28
CA ARG A 194 25.21 -1.60 4.77
C ARG A 194 26.01 -0.91 3.66
N LYS A 195 26.86 -1.66 2.95
CA LYS A 195 27.67 -1.13 1.84
C LYS A 195 26.79 -0.52 0.74
N LYS A 196 25.69 -1.21 0.39
CA LYS A 196 24.74 -0.71 -0.61
C LYS A 196 24.05 0.57 -0.13
N PHE A 197 23.64 0.64 1.12
CA PHE A 197 23.03 1.85 1.71
C PHE A 197 24.03 3.03 1.74
N GLU A 198 25.29 2.78 2.07
CA GLU A 198 26.34 3.81 2.04
C GLU A 198 26.56 4.35 0.63
N THR A 199 26.53 3.49 -0.39
CA THR A 199 26.63 3.92 -1.80
C THR A 199 25.44 4.76 -2.20
N VAL A 200 24.24 4.27 -1.98
CA VAL A 200 22.98 4.97 -2.32
C VAL A 200 22.84 6.29 -1.55
N SER A 201 23.24 6.34 -0.28
CA SER A 201 23.18 7.57 0.50
C SER A 201 24.10 8.66 -0.05
N LYS A 202 25.30 8.30 -0.50
CA LYS A 202 26.23 9.22 -1.19
C LYS A 202 25.65 9.72 -2.52
N GLU A 203 25.09 8.83 -3.33
CA GLU A 203 24.39 9.20 -4.58
C GLU A 203 23.23 10.17 -4.33
N TRP A 204 22.58 10.08 -3.18
CA TRP A 204 21.51 11.00 -2.74
C TRP A 204 22.02 12.27 -2.04
N GLY A 205 23.34 12.47 -2.01
CA GLY A 205 23.96 13.69 -1.50
C GLY A 205 24.29 13.67 -0.01
N ALA A 206 24.29 12.53 0.67
CA ALA A 206 24.74 12.44 2.05
C ALA A 206 26.23 12.78 2.14
N LYS A 207 26.56 13.76 3.01
CA LYS A 207 27.94 14.24 3.23
C LYS A 207 28.64 13.56 4.40
N VAL A 208 27.92 12.78 5.18
CA VAL A 208 28.40 12.10 6.39
C VAL A 208 28.15 10.60 6.31
N PRO A 209 28.91 9.76 7.02
CA PRO A 209 28.68 8.34 7.11
C PRO A 209 27.29 7.98 7.63
N ILE A 210 26.78 6.80 7.28
CA ILE A 210 25.45 6.33 7.67
C ILE A 210 25.27 6.19 9.21
N ASP A 211 26.36 6.01 9.93
CA ASP A 211 26.39 5.90 11.40
C ASP A 211 26.83 7.19 12.11
N TYR A 212 26.93 8.30 11.36
CA TYR A 212 27.20 9.60 11.96
C TYR A 212 26.10 10.00 12.94
N ARG A 213 26.52 10.44 14.12
CA ARG A 213 25.65 10.89 15.21
C ARG A 213 25.97 12.36 15.52
N PRO A 214 25.10 13.30 15.10
CA PRO A 214 25.37 14.74 15.28
C PRO A 214 25.40 15.20 16.74
N TRP A 215 24.96 14.35 17.68
CA TRP A 215 24.92 14.61 19.13
C TRP A 215 26.08 13.96 19.90
N GLN A 216 27.03 13.32 19.26
CA GLN A 216 28.31 12.85 19.78
C GLN A 216 29.44 13.77 19.29
#